data_0c5d27dc9fc78d74c3ad13b3f4d68696
#
_entry.id   0c5d27dc9fc78d74c3ad13b3f4d68696
#
_cell.length_a   1.000
_cell.length_b   1.000
_cell.length_c   1.000
_cell.angle_alpha   90.00
_cell.angle_beta   90.00
_cell.angle_gamma   90.00
#
_symmetry.space_group_name_H-M   'P 1'
#
loop_
_entity.id
_entity.type
_entity.pdbx_description
1 polymer ?
#
loop_
_entity_poly.entity_id
_entity_poly.type
_entity_poly.pdbx_seq_one_letter_code
_entity_poly.pdbx_strand_id
1 'polypeptide(L)'
;MNESNTIKRINVDLTPPKKAGETDDNDIDMDAGHGHCTVQCATVPKKRSVTALDSWQFSSTDLEPDMQRTYIKELHSKIVVANQPCKVIQQHIMQKLNGYKAQDVKKGFHDPEKFADMEYVIQMLEESANFCYYCKDTVRVLYENVREPKQWSLDRIYNNQGHNKGNLVIACLKCNVSRKTMYHERYAFTKQLVIVKQN
;
A
#
# COMPACT_ATOMS: atom_id res chain seq x y z
N MET A 1 13.92 -23.32 10.79
CA MET A 1 13.62 -22.80 12.15
C MET A 1 12.22 -22.19 12.05
N ASN A 2 11.24 -22.80 12.73
CA ASN A 2 9.85 -22.35 12.71
C ASN A 2 9.71 -21.16 13.65
N GLU A 3 9.61 -19.95 13.08
CA GLU A 3 9.14 -18.82 13.89
C GLU A 3 7.62 -18.97 14.10
N SER A 4 7.26 -19.35 15.30
CA SER A 4 5.89 -19.42 15.75
C SER A 4 5.24 -18.03 15.66
N ASN A 5 4.19 -17.94 14.85
CA ASN A 5 3.36 -16.75 14.68
C ASN A 5 2.65 -16.47 16.02
N THR A 6 3.29 -15.72 16.92
CA THR A 6 2.76 -15.41 18.24
C THR A 6 1.66 -14.35 18.08
N ILE A 7 0.41 -14.78 18.16
CA ILE A 7 -0.76 -13.87 18.19
C ILE A 7 -0.70 -13.09 19.51
N LYS A 8 -0.41 -11.80 19.44
CA LYS A 8 -0.45 -10.91 20.60
C LYS A 8 -1.91 -10.58 20.91
N ARG A 9 -2.41 -11.00 22.08
CA ARG A 9 -3.75 -10.69 22.57
C ARG A 9 -3.66 -9.55 23.59
N ILE A 10 -4.53 -8.55 23.48
CA ILE A 10 -4.66 -7.46 24.44
C ILE A 10 -6.10 -7.49 24.97
N ASN A 11 -6.24 -7.52 26.30
CA ASN A 11 -7.54 -7.32 26.93
C ASN A 11 -7.79 -5.82 27.05
N VAL A 12 -8.88 -5.34 26.45
CA VAL A 12 -9.30 -3.94 26.51
C VAL A 12 -10.58 -3.85 27.33
N ASP A 13 -10.54 -3.10 28.43
CA ASP A 13 -11.71 -2.77 29.22
C ASP A 13 -12.49 -1.66 28.46
N LEU A 14 -13.71 -1.99 28.03
CA LEU A 14 -14.56 -1.10 27.23
C LEU A 14 -15.59 -0.35 28.08
N THR A 15 -15.36 -0.18 29.40
CA THR A 15 -16.25 0.67 30.20
C THR A 15 -16.19 2.10 29.67
N PRO A 16 -17.35 2.71 29.36
CA PRO A 16 -17.37 4.08 28.86
C PRO A 16 -16.89 5.05 29.93
N PRO A 17 -16.07 6.07 29.59
CA PRO A 17 -15.64 7.05 30.57
C PRO A 17 -16.85 7.81 31.12
N LYS A 18 -16.92 7.97 32.44
CA LYS A 18 -17.92 8.82 33.12
C LYS A 18 -17.81 10.23 32.56
N LYS A 19 -18.95 10.80 32.10
CA LYS A 19 -19.06 12.19 31.68
C LYS A 19 -18.65 13.10 32.84
N ALA A 20 -17.58 13.86 32.63
CA ALA A 20 -17.26 15.02 33.48
C ALA A 20 -18.08 16.21 32.98
N GLY A 21 -18.57 17.01 33.95
CA GLY A 21 -19.63 17.98 33.83
C GLY A 21 -19.43 19.10 32.80
N GLU A 22 -20.59 19.63 32.46
CA GLU A 22 -20.85 20.80 31.66
C GLU A 22 -20.15 22.04 32.18
N THR A 23 -19.55 22.84 31.28
CA THR A 23 -19.47 24.29 31.42
C THR A 23 -19.88 24.92 30.10
N ASP A 24 -20.90 25.81 30.21
CA ASP A 24 -21.43 26.65 29.15
C ASP A 24 -20.35 27.59 28.60
N ASP A 25 -20.41 27.93 27.31
CA ASP A 25 -20.64 29.26 26.80
C ASP A 25 -20.55 29.35 25.27
N ASN A 26 -21.69 29.71 24.72
CA ASN A 26 -22.01 30.62 23.63
C ASN A 26 -21.25 30.68 22.28
N ASP A 27 -22.06 30.49 21.30
CA ASP A 27 -22.44 31.36 20.17
C ASP A 27 -22.04 30.94 18.75
N ILE A 28 -23.14 30.86 17.96
CA ILE A 28 -23.32 31.23 16.53
C ILE A 28 -22.75 30.21 15.50
N ASP A 29 -23.45 29.65 14.54
CA ASP A 29 -24.61 30.01 13.75
C ASP A 29 -25.20 28.80 13.03
N MET A 30 -26.41 28.91 12.67
CA MET A 30 -27.29 28.05 11.90
C MET A 30 -26.72 27.65 10.52
N ASP A 31 -26.78 26.38 10.18
CA ASP A 31 -27.44 25.98 8.94
C ASP A 31 -28.09 24.57 9.08
N ALA A 32 -29.38 24.56 8.92
CA ALA A 32 -30.22 23.38 8.95
C ALA A 32 -30.08 22.63 7.60
N GLY A 33 -29.11 21.70 7.52
CA GLY A 33 -28.96 20.77 6.42
C GLY A 33 -29.63 19.44 6.75
N HIS A 34 -30.79 19.20 6.18
CA HIS A 34 -31.51 17.91 6.16
C HIS A 34 -30.54 16.77 5.85
N GLY A 35 -30.43 15.82 6.78
CA GLY A 35 -29.73 14.56 6.58
C GLY A 35 -30.33 13.76 5.42
N HIS A 36 -29.88 14.03 4.23
CA HIS A 36 -30.13 13.18 3.07
C HIS A 36 -29.19 11.99 3.19
N CYS A 37 -29.73 10.85 3.53
CA CYS A 37 -29.03 9.57 3.44
C CYS A 37 -28.72 9.31 1.96
N THR A 38 -27.62 9.84 1.47
CA THR A 38 -27.10 9.52 0.15
C THR A 38 -26.60 8.09 0.19
N VAL A 39 -27.42 7.18 -0.33
CA VAL A 39 -26.96 5.86 -0.78
C VAL A 39 -25.76 6.15 -1.68
N GLN A 40 -24.55 5.86 -1.18
CA GLN A 40 -23.35 5.97 -1.98
C GLN A 40 -23.48 4.97 -3.13
N CYS A 41 -23.92 5.47 -4.28
CA CYS A 41 -23.86 4.74 -5.53
C CYS A 41 -22.40 4.29 -5.70
N ALA A 42 -22.19 2.98 -5.67
CA ALA A 42 -20.86 2.40 -5.85
C ALA A 42 -20.36 2.82 -7.24
N THR A 43 -19.54 3.86 -7.28
CA THR A 43 -18.96 4.34 -8.55
C THR A 43 -18.09 3.23 -9.12
N VAL A 44 -18.37 2.84 -10.37
CA VAL A 44 -17.57 1.86 -11.10
C VAL A 44 -16.09 2.31 -11.07
N PRO A 45 -15.16 1.44 -10.64
CA PRO A 45 -13.75 1.81 -10.56
C PRO A 45 -13.24 2.29 -11.92
N LYS A 46 -12.61 3.45 -11.95
CA LYS A 46 -12.03 4.02 -13.17
C LYS A 46 -10.83 3.18 -13.60
N LYS A 47 -10.88 2.63 -14.82
CA LYS A 47 -9.73 1.93 -15.41
C LYS A 47 -8.57 2.89 -15.70
N ARG A 48 -7.35 2.37 -15.64
CA ARG A 48 -6.14 3.09 -16.01
C ARG A 48 -6.10 3.31 -17.51
N SER A 49 -5.52 4.41 -18.00
CA SER A 49 -5.35 4.64 -19.42
C SER A 49 -4.59 3.52 -20.14
N VAL A 50 -3.57 2.95 -19.46
CA VAL A 50 -2.79 1.84 -20.00
C VAL A 50 -3.63 0.58 -20.23
N THR A 51 -4.70 0.35 -19.47
CA THR A 51 -5.60 -0.81 -19.66
C THR A 51 -6.60 -0.60 -20.79
N ALA A 52 -6.72 0.60 -21.31
CA ALA A 52 -7.54 0.92 -22.50
C ALA A 52 -6.75 0.76 -23.80
N LEU A 53 -5.45 0.47 -23.75
CA LEU A 53 -4.63 0.24 -24.92
C LEU A 53 -4.82 -1.20 -25.45
N ASP A 54 -4.82 -1.40 -26.76
CA ASP A 54 -4.90 -2.72 -27.37
C ASP A 54 -3.77 -3.67 -26.97
N SER A 55 -2.65 -3.10 -26.51
CA SER A 55 -1.52 -3.86 -25.95
C SER A 55 -1.77 -4.45 -24.55
N TRP A 56 -2.85 -4.03 -23.86
CA TRP A 56 -3.26 -4.61 -22.59
C TRP A 56 -4.11 -5.86 -22.85
N GLN A 57 -3.45 -6.97 -23.12
CA GLN A 57 -4.10 -8.26 -23.38
C GLN A 57 -3.72 -9.25 -22.28
N PHE A 58 -4.24 -9.01 -21.07
CA PHE A 58 -4.04 -9.91 -19.96
C PHE A 58 -5.30 -10.72 -19.68
N SER A 59 -5.09 -12.01 -19.43
CA SER A 59 -6.14 -12.91 -18.99
C SER A 59 -6.41 -12.72 -17.49
N SER A 60 -7.53 -13.26 -17.01
CA SER A 60 -7.80 -13.31 -15.56
C SER A 60 -6.70 -14.06 -14.81
N THR A 61 -6.08 -15.04 -15.44
CA THR A 61 -4.97 -15.83 -14.87
C THR A 61 -3.74 -14.97 -14.61
N ASP A 62 -3.41 -14.01 -15.51
CA ASP A 62 -2.28 -13.09 -15.31
C ASP A 62 -2.46 -12.17 -14.10
N LEU A 63 -3.71 -11.93 -13.72
CA LEU A 63 -4.05 -11.10 -12.57
C LEU A 63 -4.10 -11.87 -11.24
N GLU A 64 -3.99 -13.21 -11.30
CA GLU A 64 -3.95 -14.04 -10.10
C GLU A 64 -2.66 -13.81 -9.30
N PRO A 65 -2.72 -13.81 -7.95
CA PRO A 65 -1.58 -13.52 -7.10
C PRO A 65 -0.38 -14.44 -7.34
N ASP A 66 -0.62 -15.73 -7.61
CA ASP A 66 0.43 -16.71 -7.83
C ASP A 66 1.18 -16.47 -9.14
N MET A 67 0.45 -16.15 -10.20
CA MET A 67 1.05 -15.78 -11.48
C MET A 67 1.89 -14.51 -11.36
N GLN A 68 1.39 -13.51 -10.64
CA GLN A 68 2.16 -12.28 -10.42
C GLN A 68 3.44 -12.53 -9.62
N ARG A 69 3.44 -13.47 -8.67
CA ARG A 69 4.67 -13.89 -7.98
C ARG A 69 5.64 -14.60 -8.93
N THR A 70 5.12 -15.41 -9.83
CA THR A 70 5.94 -16.07 -10.86
C THR A 70 6.64 -15.06 -11.76
N TYR A 71 5.92 -14.03 -12.23
CA TYR A 71 6.52 -12.96 -13.03
C TYR A 71 7.62 -12.19 -12.30
N ILE A 72 7.46 -11.93 -11.01
CA ILE A 72 8.52 -11.27 -10.21
C ILE A 72 9.75 -12.18 -10.09
N LYS A 73 9.57 -13.48 -9.86
CA LYS A 73 10.68 -14.45 -9.83
C LYS A 73 11.42 -14.54 -11.17
N GLU A 74 10.68 -14.55 -12.29
CA GLU A 74 11.26 -14.53 -13.63
C GLU A 74 12.10 -13.27 -13.86
N LEU A 75 11.58 -12.11 -13.47
CA LEU A 75 12.29 -10.85 -13.57
C LEU A 75 13.56 -10.81 -12.70
N HIS A 76 13.49 -11.34 -11.47
CA HIS A 76 14.65 -11.38 -10.57
C HIS A 76 15.72 -12.36 -11.06
N SER A 77 15.34 -13.53 -11.54
CA SER A 77 16.28 -14.51 -12.08
C SER A 77 16.92 -14.12 -13.41
N LYS A 78 16.51 -12.95 -13.99
CA LYS A 78 16.98 -12.47 -15.29
C LYS A 78 16.81 -13.49 -16.42
N ILE A 79 15.94 -14.47 -16.23
CA ILE A 79 15.51 -15.35 -17.31
C ILE A 79 14.75 -14.47 -18.29
N VAL A 80 15.28 -14.35 -19.52
CA VAL A 80 14.73 -13.50 -20.58
C VAL A 80 13.43 -14.12 -21.07
N VAL A 81 12.39 -14.04 -20.27
CA VAL A 81 11.04 -14.33 -20.72
C VAL A 81 10.52 -13.02 -21.30
N ALA A 82 10.58 -12.90 -22.63
CA ALA A 82 10.08 -11.73 -23.35
C ALA A 82 8.53 -11.70 -23.35
N ASN A 83 7.91 -12.13 -22.21
CA ASN A 83 6.46 -12.11 -22.10
C ASN A 83 5.94 -10.68 -21.83
N GLN A 84 4.73 -10.43 -22.28
CA GLN A 84 4.07 -9.12 -22.18
C GLN A 84 3.86 -8.69 -20.69
N PRO A 85 3.43 -9.56 -19.76
CA PRO A 85 3.30 -9.22 -18.34
C PRO A 85 4.57 -8.66 -17.72
N CYS A 86 5.72 -9.31 -17.91
CA CYS A 86 7.01 -8.86 -17.37
C CYS A 86 7.41 -7.48 -17.89
N LYS A 87 7.22 -7.20 -19.18
CA LYS A 87 7.49 -5.88 -19.77
C LYS A 87 6.64 -4.79 -19.12
N VAL A 88 5.34 -5.06 -18.93
CA VAL A 88 4.43 -4.09 -18.30
C VAL A 88 4.77 -3.89 -16.83
N ILE A 89 5.15 -4.94 -16.09
CA ILE A 89 5.60 -4.81 -14.70
C ILE A 89 6.84 -3.91 -14.63
N GLN A 90 7.85 -4.12 -15.48
CA GLN A 90 9.04 -3.25 -15.53
C GLN A 90 8.69 -1.80 -15.83
N GLN A 91 7.81 -1.55 -16.80
CA GLN A 91 7.33 -0.20 -17.10
C GLN A 91 6.63 0.46 -15.90
N HIS A 92 5.79 -0.31 -15.16
CA HIS A 92 5.13 0.20 -13.97
C HIS A 92 6.11 0.49 -12.84
N ILE A 93 7.14 -0.35 -12.65
CA ILE A 93 8.20 -0.11 -11.67
C ILE A 93 8.92 1.20 -12.02
N MET A 94 9.35 1.35 -13.27
CA MET A 94 10.04 2.56 -13.73
C MET A 94 9.19 3.81 -13.57
N GLN A 95 7.91 3.74 -13.93
CA GLN A 95 6.98 4.86 -13.77
C GLN A 95 6.84 5.29 -12.30
N LYS A 96 6.73 4.33 -11.38
CA LYS A 96 6.64 4.63 -9.94
C LYS A 96 7.97 5.19 -9.41
N LEU A 97 9.11 4.62 -9.80
CA LEU A 97 10.43 5.13 -9.42
C LEU A 97 10.63 6.58 -9.86
N ASN A 98 10.26 6.91 -11.09
CA ASN A 98 10.30 8.30 -11.58
C ASN A 98 9.40 9.23 -10.74
N GLY A 99 8.21 8.76 -10.35
CA GLY A 99 7.32 9.49 -9.46
C GLY A 99 7.91 9.71 -8.06
N TYR A 100 8.54 8.70 -7.48
CA TYR A 100 9.22 8.80 -6.18
C TYR A 100 10.45 9.72 -6.25
N LYS A 101 11.24 9.61 -7.32
CA LYS A 101 12.38 10.51 -7.57
C LYS A 101 11.92 11.98 -7.60
N ALA A 102 10.86 12.27 -8.36
CA ALA A 102 10.31 13.63 -8.42
C ALA A 102 9.83 14.13 -7.05
N GLN A 103 9.22 13.26 -6.23
CA GLN A 103 8.82 13.59 -4.87
C GLN A 103 10.02 13.89 -3.97
N ASP A 104 11.07 13.07 -4.04
CA ASP A 104 12.27 13.22 -3.22
C ASP A 104 13.07 14.46 -3.61
N VAL A 105 13.19 14.75 -4.90
CA VAL A 105 13.80 16.01 -5.40
C VAL A 105 13.03 17.21 -4.86
N LYS A 106 11.71 17.21 -4.96
CA LYS A 106 10.87 18.30 -4.46
C LYS A 106 11.02 18.52 -2.95
N LYS A 107 11.31 17.47 -2.18
CA LYS A 107 11.49 17.54 -0.71
C LYS A 107 12.94 17.72 -0.27
N GLY A 108 13.90 17.73 -1.20
CA GLY A 108 15.32 17.80 -0.87
C GLY A 108 15.88 16.50 -0.27
N PHE A 109 15.23 15.36 -0.50
CA PHE A 109 15.62 14.05 0.05
C PHE A 109 16.28 13.13 -0.98
N HIS A 110 16.40 13.57 -2.24
CA HIS A 110 16.94 12.73 -3.30
C HIS A 110 18.47 12.58 -3.14
N ASP A 111 18.91 11.35 -2.97
CA ASP A 111 20.30 10.93 -2.97
C ASP A 111 20.52 9.97 -4.14
N PRO A 112 21.22 10.40 -5.22
CA PRO A 112 21.38 9.58 -6.42
C PRO A 112 22.09 8.24 -6.18
N GLU A 113 23.01 8.18 -5.19
CA GLU A 113 23.79 6.98 -4.89
C GLU A 113 22.98 5.94 -4.09
N LYS A 114 22.05 6.42 -3.26
CA LYS A 114 21.24 5.56 -2.39
C LYS A 114 19.84 5.30 -2.93
N PHE A 115 19.38 6.09 -3.90
CA PHE A 115 18.02 5.93 -4.43
C PHE A 115 17.77 4.52 -4.96
N ALA A 116 16.60 3.96 -4.67
CA ALA A 116 16.22 2.63 -5.11
C ALA A 116 16.13 2.55 -6.64
N ASP A 117 16.76 1.56 -7.23
CA ASP A 117 16.68 1.24 -8.65
C ASP A 117 15.67 0.10 -8.92
N MET A 118 15.48 -0.22 -10.20
CA MET A 118 14.54 -1.27 -10.62
C MET A 118 14.92 -2.63 -10.05
N GLU A 119 16.19 -2.97 -10.06
CA GLU A 119 16.70 -4.27 -9.60
C GLU A 119 16.42 -4.46 -8.10
N TYR A 120 16.68 -3.43 -7.30
CA TYR A 120 16.37 -3.42 -5.87
C TYR A 120 14.86 -3.58 -5.60
N VAL A 121 14.00 -2.91 -6.39
CA VAL A 121 12.54 -3.06 -6.23
C VAL A 121 12.06 -4.47 -6.58
N ILE A 122 12.59 -5.07 -7.65
CA ILE A 122 12.26 -6.46 -8.03
C ILE A 122 12.69 -7.41 -6.92
N GLN A 123 13.90 -7.24 -6.38
CA GLN A 123 14.39 -8.02 -5.25
C GLN A 123 13.46 -7.90 -4.04
N MET A 124 13.07 -6.68 -3.66
CA MET A 124 12.14 -6.45 -2.53
C MET A 124 10.77 -7.12 -2.75
N LEU A 125 10.25 -7.08 -3.99
CA LEU A 125 8.97 -7.73 -4.32
C LEU A 125 9.09 -9.25 -4.19
N GLU A 126 10.20 -9.84 -4.62
CA GLU A 126 10.45 -11.28 -4.47
C GLU A 126 10.61 -11.66 -2.99
N GLU A 127 11.48 -10.98 -2.25
CA GLU A 127 11.73 -11.24 -0.82
C GLU A 127 10.46 -11.11 0.02
N SER A 128 9.59 -10.16 -0.33
CA SER A 128 8.28 -10.02 0.33
C SER A 128 7.24 -11.03 -0.16
N ALA A 129 7.56 -11.85 -1.18
CA ALA A 129 6.61 -12.74 -1.88
C ALA A 129 5.32 -12.00 -2.29
N ASN A 130 5.44 -10.74 -2.69
CA ASN A 130 4.32 -9.83 -2.99
C ASN A 130 3.35 -9.64 -1.82
N PHE A 131 3.81 -9.73 -0.56
CA PHE A 131 2.98 -9.41 0.60
C PHE A 131 3.23 -7.99 1.10
N CYS A 132 2.16 -7.33 1.52
CA CYS A 132 2.24 -6.04 2.18
C CYS A 132 2.90 -6.17 3.56
N TYR A 133 3.93 -5.36 3.84
CA TYR A 133 4.62 -5.35 5.13
C TYR A 133 3.66 -5.16 6.31
N TYR A 134 2.60 -4.35 6.15
CA TYR A 134 1.69 -3.99 7.24
C TYR A 134 0.55 -4.98 7.44
N CYS A 135 -0.31 -5.20 6.43
CA CYS A 135 -1.51 -6.02 6.58
C CYS A 135 -1.31 -7.49 6.19
N LYS A 136 -0.15 -7.84 5.67
CA LYS A 136 0.18 -9.19 5.19
C LYS A 136 -0.71 -9.71 4.05
N ASP A 137 -1.58 -8.86 3.49
CA ASP A 137 -2.31 -9.18 2.26
C ASP A 137 -1.38 -9.14 1.05
N THR A 138 -1.73 -9.89 -0.01
CA THR A 138 -1.01 -9.84 -1.27
C THR A 138 -1.14 -8.48 -1.94
N VAL A 139 -0.03 -7.96 -2.46
CA VAL A 139 -0.02 -6.77 -3.31
C VAL A 139 -0.08 -7.17 -4.78
N ARG A 140 -0.68 -6.31 -5.60
CA ARG A 140 -0.79 -6.52 -7.04
C ARG A 140 0.26 -5.72 -7.78
N VAL A 141 1.07 -6.39 -8.60
CA VAL A 141 2.04 -5.75 -9.49
C VAL A 141 1.43 -5.43 -10.86
N LEU A 142 0.47 -6.25 -11.29
CA LEU A 142 -0.44 -5.98 -12.41
C LEU A 142 -1.82 -5.66 -11.88
N TYR A 143 -2.42 -4.56 -12.34
CA TYR A 143 -3.74 -4.11 -11.93
C TYR A 143 -4.34 -3.17 -12.97
N GLU A 144 -5.66 -3.21 -13.12
CA GLU A 144 -6.40 -2.47 -14.15
C GLU A 144 -6.91 -1.10 -13.68
N ASN A 145 -7.27 -0.97 -12.40
CA ASN A 145 -7.98 0.21 -11.92
C ASN A 145 -7.05 1.28 -11.38
N VAL A 146 -7.41 2.53 -11.60
CA VAL A 146 -6.77 3.68 -10.95
C VAL A 146 -6.99 3.57 -9.44
N ARG A 147 -5.94 3.78 -8.65
CA ARG A 147 -5.98 3.67 -7.19
C ARG A 147 -6.43 2.31 -6.66
N GLU A 148 -6.10 1.22 -7.41
CA GLU A 148 -6.28 -0.13 -6.87
C GLU A 148 -5.74 -0.21 -5.44
N PRO A 149 -6.57 -0.51 -4.42
CA PRO A 149 -6.12 -0.48 -3.01
C PRO A 149 -5.00 -1.47 -2.70
N LYS A 150 -4.97 -2.60 -3.42
CA LYS A 150 -3.96 -3.65 -3.28
C LYS A 150 -2.75 -3.47 -4.19
N GLN A 151 -2.69 -2.42 -5.03
CA GLN A 151 -1.48 -2.19 -5.82
C GLN A 151 -0.27 -2.01 -4.91
N TRP A 152 0.87 -2.54 -5.35
CA TRP A 152 2.13 -2.36 -4.63
C TRP A 152 2.59 -0.89 -4.61
N SER A 153 3.28 -0.51 -3.57
CA SER A 153 3.94 0.79 -3.43
C SER A 153 5.18 0.64 -2.56
N LEU A 154 6.12 1.55 -2.72
CA LEU A 154 7.23 1.72 -1.78
C LEU A 154 6.78 2.66 -0.66
N ASP A 155 6.90 2.23 0.57
CA ASP A 155 6.67 3.07 1.73
C ASP A 155 7.98 3.24 2.50
N ARG A 156 8.30 4.46 2.89
CA ARG A 156 9.54 4.81 3.58
C ARG A 156 9.44 4.47 5.05
N ILE A 157 10.41 3.75 5.57
CA ILE A 157 10.52 3.46 7.00
C ILE A 157 10.61 4.77 7.79
N TYR A 158 11.55 5.62 7.40
CA TYR A 158 11.76 6.96 7.97
C TYR A 158 11.30 8.03 6.98
N ASN A 159 10.26 8.78 7.33
CA ASN A 159 9.63 9.76 6.45
C ASN A 159 10.50 11.00 6.16
N ASN A 160 11.54 11.24 6.94
CA ASN A 160 12.51 12.32 6.79
C ASN A 160 13.69 11.97 5.85
N GLN A 161 13.64 10.80 5.23
CA GLN A 161 14.63 10.36 4.23
C GLN A 161 13.93 10.09 2.90
N GLY A 162 14.70 10.02 1.80
CA GLY A 162 14.19 9.68 0.48
C GLY A 162 13.86 8.18 0.31
N HIS A 163 13.44 7.83 -0.91
CA HIS A 163 13.20 6.43 -1.30
C HIS A 163 14.53 5.72 -1.56
N ASN A 164 15.35 5.63 -0.51
CA ASN A 164 16.70 5.07 -0.54
C ASN A 164 16.69 3.59 -0.21
N LYS A 165 17.64 2.84 -0.77
CA LYS A 165 17.90 1.44 -0.40
C LYS A 165 18.08 1.33 1.11
N GLY A 166 17.44 0.34 1.73
CA GLY A 166 17.40 0.16 3.18
C GLY A 166 16.35 0.99 3.95
N ASN A 167 15.73 2.00 3.32
CA ASN A 167 14.67 2.82 3.94
C ASN A 167 13.26 2.49 3.41
N LEU A 168 13.05 1.32 2.83
CA LEU A 168 11.81 1.00 2.11
C LEU A 168 11.22 -0.32 2.58
N VAL A 169 9.89 -0.39 2.48
CA VAL A 169 9.12 -1.64 2.59
C VAL A 169 8.10 -1.71 1.46
N ILE A 170 7.78 -2.94 1.04
CA ILE A 170 6.66 -3.18 0.11
C ILE A 170 5.36 -3.05 0.90
N ALA A 171 4.49 -2.15 0.45
CA ALA A 171 3.18 -1.93 1.06
C ALA A 171 2.08 -1.87 -0.01
N CYS A 172 0.85 -2.28 0.33
CA CYS A 172 -0.28 -1.96 -0.52
C CYS A 172 -0.61 -0.47 -0.44
N LEU A 173 -1.16 0.09 -1.52
CA LEU A 173 -1.52 1.52 -1.56
C LEU A 173 -2.41 1.93 -0.38
N LYS A 174 -3.39 1.08 -0.03
CA LYS A 174 -4.28 1.33 1.11
C LYS A 174 -3.51 1.53 2.41
N CYS A 175 -2.55 0.65 2.72
CA CYS A 175 -1.75 0.76 3.94
C CYS A 175 -0.80 1.96 3.90
N ASN A 176 -0.11 2.18 2.78
CA ASN A 176 0.81 3.30 2.62
C ASN A 176 0.10 4.64 2.84
N VAL A 177 -1.04 4.87 2.17
CA VAL A 177 -1.83 6.11 2.33
C VAL A 177 -2.38 6.24 3.74
N SER A 178 -2.86 5.14 4.35
CA SER A 178 -3.46 5.17 5.69
C SER A 178 -2.43 5.39 6.81
N ARG A 179 -1.17 4.98 6.59
CA ARG A 179 -0.09 5.18 7.57
C ARG A 179 0.24 6.65 7.76
N LYS A 180 0.19 7.44 6.71
CA LYS A 180 0.57 8.86 6.73
C LYS A 180 1.98 9.04 7.34
N THR A 181 2.06 9.75 8.47
CA THR A 181 3.32 10.04 9.20
C THR A 181 3.56 9.13 10.40
N MET A 182 2.65 8.17 10.67
CA MET A 182 2.80 7.25 11.79
C MET A 182 4.09 6.43 11.66
N TYR A 183 4.77 6.19 12.78
CA TYR A 183 5.94 5.32 12.82
C TYR A 183 5.60 3.92 12.29
N HIS A 184 6.45 3.36 11.46
CA HIS A 184 6.13 2.17 10.67
C HIS A 184 5.82 0.94 11.52
N GLU A 185 6.58 0.67 12.59
CA GLU A 185 6.34 -0.48 13.48
C GLU A 185 5.03 -0.32 14.25
N ARG A 186 4.74 0.89 14.74
CA ARG A 186 3.48 1.17 15.42
C ARG A 186 2.29 0.91 14.48
N TYR A 187 2.39 1.35 13.23
CA TYR A 187 1.34 1.09 12.24
C TYR A 187 1.22 -0.40 11.90
N ALA A 188 2.35 -1.11 11.73
CA ALA A 188 2.35 -2.55 11.52
C ALA A 188 1.66 -3.29 12.69
N PHE A 189 1.98 -2.92 13.92
CA PHE A 189 1.34 -3.46 15.11
C PHE A 189 -0.19 -3.28 15.08
N THR A 190 -0.68 -2.06 14.76
CA THR A 190 -2.13 -1.80 14.68
C THR A 190 -2.83 -2.62 13.61
N LYS A 191 -2.15 -2.94 12.51
CA LYS A 191 -2.71 -3.73 11.40
C LYS A 191 -2.76 -5.23 11.67
N GLN A 192 -1.87 -5.71 12.54
CA GLN A 192 -1.76 -7.13 12.88
C GLN A 192 -2.41 -7.45 14.24
N LEU A 193 -2.97 -6.45 14.90
CA LEU A 193 -3.67 -6.63 16.17
C LEU A 193 -5.02 -7.32 15.94
N VAL A 194 -5.23 -8.45 16.58
CA VAL A 194 -6.52 -9.14 16.64
C VAL A 194 -7.19 -8.82 17.98
N ILE A 195 -8.28 -8.08 17.94
CA ILE A 195 -9.07 -7.77 19.14
C ILE A 195 -10.15 -8.84 19.27
N VAL A 196 -10.07 -9.65 20.32
CA VAL A 196 -11.11 -10.64 20.66
C VAL A 196 -12.00 -10.04 21.73
N LYS A 197 -13.29 -9.84 21.41
CA LYS A 197 -14.28 -9.42 22.39
C LYS A 197 -14.66 -10.63 23.24
N GLN A 198 -14.44 -10.56 24.54
CA GLN A 198 -14.97 -11.54 25.48
C GLN A 198 -16.41 -11.13 25.82
N ASN A 199 -17.35 -12.07 25.67
CA ASN A 199 -18.75 -11.91 26.07
C ASN A 199 -18.89 -12.27 27.55
#